data_e83b98c330d771203addfe4890d61e00
#
_entry.id   e83b98c330d771203addfe4890d61e00
#
_cell.length_a   1.000
_cell.length_b   1.000
_cell.length_c   1.000
_cell.angle_alpha   90.00
_cell.angle_beta   90.00
_cell.angle_gamma   90.00
#
_symmetry.space_group_name_H-M   'P 1'
#
loop_
_entity.id
_entity.type
_entity.pdbx_description
1 polymer ?
#
loop_
_entity_poly.entity_id
_entity_poly.type
_entity_poly.pdbx_seq_one_letter_code
_entity_poly.pdbx_strand_id
1 'polypeptide(L)' 'EHTSLRARLDGLTERERDVMRLVVEGLPNKLVADQLDISVRTVEVHRARVFDKMSVKSAVELANLLRNL' A
#
# COMPACT_ATOMS: atom_id res chain seq x y z
N GLU A 1 12.49 -17.20 8.90
CA GLU A 1 11.12 -17.55 8.64
C GLU A 1 10.43 -16.62 7.66
N HIS A 2 9.65 -17.18 6.76
CA HIS A 2 9.02 -16.41 5.69
C HIS A 2 7.53 -16.26 5.93
N THR A 3 7.10 -15.02 6.03
CA THR A 3 5.68 -14.71 6.00
C THR A 3 5.27 -14.70 4.54
N SER A 4 4.31 -15.52 4.18
CA SER A 4 3.87 -15.58 2.79
C SER A 4 3.28 -14.24 2.36
N LEU A 5 3.33 -13.97 1.06
CA LEU A 5 2.76 -12.74 0.53
C LEU A 5 1.26 -12.65 0.85
N ARG A 6 0.56 -13.79 0.76
CA ARG A 6 -0.86 -13.80 1.08
C ARG A 6 -1.12 -13.43 2.54
N ALA A 7 -0.27 -13.92 3.46
CA ALA A 7 -0.43 -13.58 4.88
C ALA A 7 -0.19 -12.10 5.12
N ARG A 8 0.79 -11.50 4.42
CA ARG A 8 1.02 -10.07 4.52
C ARG A 8 -0.18 -9.28 4.03
N LEU A 9 -0.76 -9.69 2.90
CA LEU A 9 -1.94 -9.03 2.36
C LEU A 9 -3.13 -9.14 3.32
N ASP A 10 -3.29 -10.29 3.93
CA ASP A 10 -4.38 -10.50 4.89
C ASP A 10 -4.23 -9.60 6.12
N GLY A 11 -3.02 -9.17 6.43
CA GLY A 11 -2.76 -8.29 7.56
C GLY A 11 -3.11 -6.83 7.30
N LEU A 12 -3.43 -6.46 6.07
CA LEU A 12 -3.79 -5.09 5.74
C LEU A 12 -5.23 -4.82 6.07
N THR A 13 -5.51 -3.60 6.56
CA THR A 13 -6.89 -3.17 6.71
C THR A 13 -7.47 -2.88 5.33
N GLU A 14 -8.79 -2.76 5.27
CA GLU A 14 -9.45 -2.45 4.01
C GLU A 14 -8.94 -1.13 3.42
N ARG A 15 -8.81 -0.10 4.25
CA ARG A 15 -8.34 1.19 3.78
C ARG A 15 -6.88 1.13 3.33
N GLU A 16 -6.06 0.34 4.01
CA GLU A 16 -4.68 0.14 3.59
C GLU A 16 -4.62 -0.53 2.23
N ARG A 17 -5.50 -1.47 1.96
CA ARG A 17 -5.55 -2.12 0.65
C ARG A 17 -5.94 -1.13 -0.44
N ASP A 18 -6.89 -0.24 -0.15
CA ASP A 18 -7.28 0.80 -1.10
C ASP A 18 -6.09 1.67 -1.44
N VAL A 19 -5.35 2.12 -0.42
CA VAL A 19 -4.17 2.96 -0.63
C VAL A 19 -3.11 2.19 -1.43
N MET A 20 -2.87 0.94 -1.07
CA MET A 20 -1.88 0.12 -1.76
C MET A 20 -2.20 0.01 -3.25
N ARG A 21 -3.45 -0.25 -3.58
CA ARG A 21 -3.86 -0.40 -4.97
C ARG A 21 -3.55 0.85 -5.78
N LEU A 22 -3.87 2.02 -5.22
CA LEU A 22 -3.67 3.28 -5.93
C LEU A 22 -2.20 3.65 -6.02
N VAL A 23 -1.42 3.33 -4.97
CA VAL A 23 0.02 3.57 -4.99
C VAL A 23 0.68 2.72 -6.07
N VAL A 24 0.27 1.48 -6.21
CA VAL A 24 0.83 0.58 -7.21
C VAL A 24 0.49 1.06 -8.62
N GLU A 25 -0.65 1.73 -8.78
CA GLU A 25 -1.02 2.32 -10.07
C GLU A 25 -0.20 3.57 -10.40
N GLY A 26 0.59 4.04 -9.46
CA GLY A 26 1.46 5.18 -9.70
C GLY A 26 0.90 6.53 -9.30
N LEU A 27 -0.23 6.54 -8.58
CA LEU A 27 -0.83 7.81 -8.17
C LEU A 27 -0.03 8.45 -7.04
N PRO A 28 0.22 9.77 -7.11
CA PRO A 28 0.81 10.47 -5.97
C PRO A 28 -0.18 10.58 -4.83
N ASN A 29 0.32 10.85 -3.63
CA ASN A 29 -0.51 10.88 -2.43
C ASN A 29 -1.69 11.82 -2.55
N LYS A 30 -1.54 12.95 -3.22
CA LYS A 30 -2.63 13.91 -3.37
C LYS A 30 -3.79 13.28 -4.13
N LEU A 31 -3.50 12.56 -5.19
CA LEU A 31 -4.57 11.91 -5.98
C LEU A 31 -5.19 10.74 -5.24
N VAL A 32 -4.37 10.01 -4.47
CA VAL A 32 -4.90 8.95 -3.63
C VAL A 32 -5.89 9.54 -2.62
N ALA A 33 -5.50 10.65 -1.99
CA ALA A 33 -6.35 11.32 -1.01
C ALA A 33 -7.67 11.76 -1.65
N ASP A 34 -7.60 12.32 -2.85
CA ASP A 34 -8.80 12.78 -3.55
C ASP A 34 -9.73 11.61 -3.87
N GLN A 35 -9.19 10.51 -4.34
CA GLN A 35 -10.01 9.36 -4.70
C GLN A 35 -10.66 8.70 -3.51
N LEU A 36 -9.97 8.68 -2.38
CA LEU A 36 -10.49 8.04 -1.18
C LEU A 36 -11.21 9.00 -0.25
N ASP A 37 -11.23 10.29 -0.61
CA ASP A 37 -11.90 11.33 0.17
C ASP A 37 -11.32 11.39 1.60
N ILE A 38 -10.02 11.37 1.70
CA ILE A 38 -9.29 11.49 2.97
C ILE A 38 -8.18 12.52 2.78
N SER A 39 -7.57 12.92 3.89
CA SER A 39 -6.48 13.90 3.81
C SER A 39 -5.19 13.26 3.31
N VAL A 40 -4.30 14.08 2.75
CA VAL A 40 -2.98 13.62 2.33
C VAL A 40 -2.23 13.05 3.53
N ARG A 41 -2.38 13.66 4.70
CA ARG A 41 -1.72 13.16 5.91
C ARG A 41 -2.18 11.74 6.22
N THR A 42 -3.47 11.47 6.08
CA THR A 42 -3.99 10.13 6.33
C THR A 42 -3.44 9.14 5.31
N VAL A 43 -3.31 9.56 4.04
CA VAL A 43 -2.68 8.71 3.03
C VAL A 43 -1.26 8.37 3.43
N GLU A 44 -0.50 9.36 3.92
CA GLU A 44 0.88 9.13 4.34
C GLU A 44 0.96 8.07 5.44
N VAL A 45 0.05 8.15 6.41
CA VAL A 45 0.02 7.18 7.50
C VAL A 45 -0.30 5.78 6.98
N HIS A 46 -1.31 5.67 6.15
CA HIS A 46 -1.68 4.35 5.58
C HIS A 46 -0.58 3.80 4.69
N ARG A 47 0.04 4.66 3.90
CA ARG A 47 1.12 4.24 3.01
C ARG A 47 2.30 3.68 3.80
N ALA A 48 2.67 4.37 4.90
CA ALA A 48 3.75 3.89 5.75
C ALA A 48 3.43 2.51 6.33
N ARG A 49 2.19 2.32 6.76
CA ARG A 49 1.77 1.03 7.31
C ARG A 49 1.77 -0.07 6.27
N VAL A 50 1.34 0.25 5.05
CA VAL A 50 1.38 -0.71 3.95
C VAL A 50 2.81 -1.14 3.68
N PHE A 51 3.72 -0.19 3.58
CA PHE A 51 5.12 -0.50 3.29
C PHE A 51 5.72 -1.36 4.41
N ASP A 52 5.37 -1.04 5.65
CA ASP A 52 5.86 -1.81 6.79
C ASP A 52 5.32 -3.24 6.77
N LYS A 53 4.02 -3.39 6.58
CA LYS A 53 3.38 -4.71 6.59
C LYS A 53 3.81 -5.57 5.40
N MET A 54 4.07 -4.94 4.26
CA MET A 54 4.50 -5.66 3.06
C MET A 54 6.01 -5.84 3.00
N SER A 55 6.74 -5.25 3.95
CA SER A 55 8.20 -5.35 4.04
C SER A 55 8.89 -4.81 2.78
N VAL A 56 8.40 -3.68 2.30
CA VAL A 56 8.98 -3.00 1.13
C VAL A 56 9.35 -1.58 1.50
N LYS A 57 10.24 -0.97 0.72
CA LYS A 57 10.72 0.37 1.01
C LYS A 57 10.30 1.39 -0.03
N SER A 58 9.71 0.96 -1.12
CA SER A 58 9.31 1.89 -2.18
C SER A 58 8.10 1.35 -2.91
N ALA A 59 7.44 2.24 -3.66
CA ALA A 59 6.30 1.84 -4.47
C ALA A 59 6.72 0.88 -5.58
N VAL A 60 7.94 1.02 -6.09
CA VAL A 60 8.45 0.12 -7.12
C VAL A 60 8.61 -1.29 -6.55
N GLU A 61 9.19 -1.41 -5.36
CA GLU A 61 9.32 -2.71 -4.71
C GLU A 61 7.95 -3.35 -4.48
N LEU A 62 7.00 -2.53 -4.04
CA LEU A 62 5.65 -3.03 -3.80
C LEU A 62 5.01 -3.56 -5.08
N ALA A 63 5.11 -2.81 -6.16
CA ALA A 63 4.55 -3.22 -7.43
C ALA A 63 5.19 -4.51 -7.93
N ASN A 64 6.51 -4.63 -7.78
CA ASN A 64 7.22 -5.84 -8.20
C ASN A 64 6.80 -7.04 -7.36
N LEU A 65 6.63 -6.84 -6.06
CA LEU A 65 6.21 -7.92 -5.17
C LEU A 65 4.83 -8.43 -5.57
N LEU A 66 3.90 -7.53 -5.85
CA LEU A 66 2.52 -7.90 -6.19
C LEU A 66 2.44 -8.52 -7.59
N ARG A 67 3.37 -8.20 -8.47
CA ARG A 67 3.37 -8.76 -9.81
C ARG A 67 3.59 -10.27 -9.79
N ASN A 68 4.20 -10.77 -8.73
CA ASN A 68 4.50 -12.19 -8.60
C ASN A 68 3.38 -13.02 -7.97
N LEU A 69 2.24 -12.39 -7.77
CA LEU A 69 1.08 -13.13 -7.25
C LEU A 69 0.53 -14.10 -8.28
#